data_86097002c075828a12742ea2002d887e
#
_entry.id   86097002c075828a12742ea2002d887e
#
_cell.length_a   1.000
_cell.length_b   1.000
_cell.length_c   1.000
_cell.angle_alpha   90.00
_cell.angle_beta   90.00
_cell.angle_gamma   90.00
#
_symmetry.space_group_name_H-M   'P 1'
#
loop_
_entity.id
_entity.type
_entity.pdbx_description
1 polymer ?
#
loop_
_entity_poly.entity_id
_entity_poly.type
_entity_poly.pdbx_seq_one_letter_code
_entity_poly.pdbx_strand_id
1 'polypeptide(L)' 'YHPELEEELKECLFCLHRNEMMFDLEVDTDLIEQHIYERQALLARYRYLLGKARELGLHTILEKYQPVG' A
#
# COMPACT_ATOMS: atom_id res chain seq x y z
N TYR A 1 -10.39 6.59 -17.46
CA TYR A 1 -9.46 5.53 -17.12
C TYR A 1 -8.10 6.09 -16.75
N HIS A 2 -7.52 5.62 -15.64
CA HIS A 2 -6.26 6.11 -15.12
C HIS A 2 -5.30 4.94 -14.85
N PRO A 3 -4.63 4.44 -15.89
CA PRO A 3 -3.76 3.26 -15.73
C PRO A 3 -2.58 3.50 -14.80
N GLU A 4 -2.07 4.73 -14.75
CA GLU A 4 -0.97 5.07 -13.85
C GLU A 4 -1.36 4.99 -12.39
N LEU A 5 -2.58 5.37 -12.03
CA LEU A 5 -3.08 5.28 -10.67
C LEU A 5 -3.26 3.83 -10.24
N GLU A 6 -3.81 3.01 -11.13
CA GLU A 6 -3.97 1.59 -10.85
C GLU A 6 -2.62 0.89 -10.71
N GLU A 7 -1.64 1.26 -11.54
CA GLU A 7 -0.29 0.71 -11.42
C GLU A 7 0.36 1.07 -10.09
N GLU A 8 0.18 2.30 -9.63
CA GLU A 8 0.72 2.72 -8.34
C GLU A 8 0.05 1.97 -7.19
N LEU A 9 -1.25 1.70 -7.28
CA LEU A 9 -1.96 0.91 -6.28
C LEU A 9 -1.45 -0.53 -6.24
N LYS A 10 -1.26 -1.14 -7.41
CA LYS A 10 -0.71 -2.50 -7.50
C LYS A 10 0.69 -2.58 -6.90
N GLU A 11 1.53 -1.61 -7.24
CA GLU A 11 2.89 -1.55 -6.73
C GLU A 11 2.90 -1.38 -5.22
N CYS A 12 2.03 -0.52 -4.70
CA CYS A 12 1.91 -0.29 -3.27
C CYS A 12 1.50 -1.57 -2.53
N LEU A 13 0.52 -2.30 -3.08
CA LEU A 13 0.08 -3.58 -2.50
C LEU A 13 1.19 -4.62 -2.56
N PHE A 14 1.93 -4.66 -3.65
CA PHE A 14 3.07 -5.56 -3.77
C PHE A 14 4.11 -5.27 -2.69
N CYS A 15 4.43 -4.00 -2.47
CA CYS A 15 5.39 -3.59 -1.45
C CYS A 15 4.88 -3.90 -0.05
N LEU A 16 3.58 -3.73 0.21
CA LEU A 16 2.98 -4.08 1.49
C LEU A 16 3.09 -5.58 1.76
N HIS A 17 2.81 -6.39 0.74
CA HIS A 17 2.92 -7.84 0.86
C HIS A 17 4.37 -8.26 1.14
N ARG A 18 5.31 -7.68 0.40
CA ARG A 18 6.74 -7.96 0.60
C ARG A 18 7.19 -7.54 1.99
N ASN A 19 6.75 -6.37 2.45
CA ASN A 19 7.05 -5.88 3.80
C ASN A 19 6.57 -6.88 4.86
N GLU A 20 5.35 -7.40 4.71
CA GLU A 20 4.80 -8.38 5.63
C GLU A 20 5.63 -9.66 5.66
N MET A 21 6.04 -10.16 4.49
CA MET A 21 6.89 -11.34 4.41
C MET A 21 8.24 -11.13 5.07
N MET A 22 8.87 -9.98 4.83
CA MET A 22 10.17 -9.65 5.42
C MET A 22 10.07 -9.48 6.94
N PHE A 23 8.98 -8.89 7.41
CA PHE A 23 8.72 -8.75 8.84
C PHE A 23 8.69 -10.11 9.55
N ASP A 24 8.02 -11.08 8.91
CA ASP A 24 7.89 -12.42 9.51
C ASP A 24 9.23 -13.17 9.59
N LEU A 25 10.16 -12.84 8.71
CA LEU A 25 11.47 -13.50 8.66
C LEU A 25 12.54 -12.77 9.47
N GLU A 26 12.29 -11.53 9.88
CA GLU A 26 13.30 -10.69 10.49
C GLU A 26 13.43 -10.97 11.99
N VAL A 27 14.66 -10.98 12.49
CA VAL A 27 14.96 -11.18 13.91
C VAL A 27 15.72 -10.02 14.54
N ASP A 28 16.33 -9.15 13.74
CA ASP A 28 17.05 -7.99 14.25
C ASP A 28 16.08 -6.89 14.65
N THR A 29 16.23 -6.38 15.88
CA THR A 29 15.27 -5.40 16.41
C THR A 29 15.25 -4.09 15.63
N ASP A 30 16.39 -3.62 15.15
CA ASP A 30 16.44 -2.38 14.37
C ASP A 30 15.78 -2.57 13.00
N LEU A 31 15.97 -3.73 12.39
CA LEU A 31 15.34 -4.02 11.10
C LEU A 31 13.85 -4.28 11.26
N ILE A 32 13.42 -4.88 12.36
CA ILE A 32 11.99 -5.02 12.67
C ILE A 32 11.35 -3.63 12.77
N GLU A 33 12.00 -2.71 13.47
CA GLU A 33 11.52 -1.34 13.60
C GLU A 33 11.46 -0.65 12.25
N GLN A 34 12.46 -0.83 11.40
CA GLN A 34 12.46 -0.30 10.04
C GLN A 34 11.24 -0.80 9.25
N HIS A 35 10.95 -2.10 9.34
CA HIS A 35 9.81 -2.68 8.63
C HIS A 35 8.48 -2.12 9.13
N ILE A 36 8.38 -1.82 10.43
CA ILE A 36 7.17 -1.20 10.99
C ILE A 36 6.95 0.19 10.40
N TYR A 37 7.97 1.02 10.35
CA TYR A 37 7.86 2.36 9.77
C TYR A 37 7.61 2.31 8.25
N GLU A 38 8.25 1.38 7.56
CA GLU A 38 8.02 1.17 6.14
C GLU A 38 6.56 0.82 5.87
N ARG A 39 5.98 -0.08 6.69
CA ARG A 39 4.58 -0.44 6.57
C ARG A 39 3.66 0.77 6.76
N GLN A 40 3.96 1.59 7.77
CA GLN A 40 3.15 2.80 8.02
C GLN A 40 3.20 3.75 6.83
N ALA A 41 4.39 3.93 6.25
CA ALA A 41 4.55 4.79 5.08
C ALA A 41 3.77 4.25 3.88
N LEU A 42 3.83 2.94 3.65
CA LEU A 42 3.12 2.30 2.54
C LEU A 42 1.60 2.40 2.72
N LEU A 43 1.11 2.22 3.95
CA LEU A 43 -0.32 2.36 4.24
C LEU A 43 -0.80 3.80 4.00
N ALA A 44 0.02 4.79 4.38
CA ALA A 44 -0.31 6.19 4.13
C ALA A 44 -0.38 6.47 2.62
N ARG A 45 0.56 5.94 1.86
CA ARG A 45 0.53 6.08 0.41
C ARG A 45 -0.69 5.41 -0.20
N TYR A 46 -1.02 4.21 0.27
CA TYR A 46 -2.20 3.50 -0.22
C TYR A 46 -3.49 4.31 0.02
N ARG A 47 -3.63 4.88 1.23
CA ARG A 47 -4.78 5.73 1.55
C ARG A 47 -4.84 6.96 0.65
N TYR A 48 -3.67 7.57 0.37
CA TYR A 48 -3.60 8.70 -0.55
C TYR A 48 -4.09 8.32 -1.94
N LEU A 49 -3.63 7.17 -2.45
CA LEU A 49 -4.02 6.72 -3.79
C LEU A 49 -5.51 6.42 -3.87
N LEU A 50 -6.09 5.80 -2.84
CA LEU A 50 -7.54 5.57 -2.80
C LEU A 50 -8.30 6.90 -2.72
N GLY A 51 -7.77 7.87 -1.98
CA GLY A 51 -8.35 9.20 -1.91
C GLY A 51 -8.39 9.87 -3.28
N LYS A 52 -7.30 9.71 -4.05
CA LYS A 52 -7.24 10.22 -5.42
C LYS A 52 -8.29 9.56 -6.30
N ALA A 53 -8.46 8.24 -6.16
CA ALA A 53 -9.48 7.53 -6.92
C ALA A 53 -10.89 8.05 -6.60
N ARG A 54 -11.16 8.35 -5.33
CA ARG A 54 -12.45 8.93 -4.94
C ARG A 54 -12.65 10.32 -5.52
N GLU A 55 -11.61 11.17 -5.47
CA GLU A 55 -11.68 12.51 -6.06
C GLU A 55 -12.00 12.46 -7.55
N LEU A 56 -11.45 11.50 -8.26
CA LEU A 56 -11.63 11.34 -9.69
C LEU A 56 -12.88 10.52 -10.05
N GLY A 57 -13.60 9.99 -9.07
CA GLY A 57 -14.80 9.20 -9.30
C GLY A 57 -14.55 7.87 -9.98
N LEU A 58 -13.42 7.23 -9.70
CA LEU A 58 -13.01 5.99 -10.36
C LEU A 58 -13.60 4.79 -9.63
N HIS A 59 -14.88 4.53 -9.86
CA HIS A 59 -15.61 3.46 -9.16
C HIS A 59 -15.02 2.07 -9.38
N THR A 60 -14.54 1.79 -10.57
CA THR A 60 -13.94 0.49 -10.88
C THR A 60 -12.72 0.22 -9.99
N ILE A 61 -11.88 1.24 -9.81
CA ILE A 61 -10.72 1.12 -8.93
C ILE A 61 -11.15 0.96 -7.49
N LEU A 62 -12.13 1.74 -7.03
CA LEU A 62 -12.62 1.68 -5.66
C LEU A 62 -13.28 0.35 -5.32
N GLU A 63 -13.89 -0.32 -6.29
CA GLU A 63 -14.44 -1.65 -6.09
C GLU A 63 -13.34 -2.71 -5.99
N LYS A 64 -12.26 -2.52 -6.74
CA LYS A 64 -11.17 -3.48 -6.87
C LYS A 64 -10.17 -3.38 -5.71
N TYR A 65 -9.92 -2.17 -5.23
CA TYR A 65 -8.90 -1.91 -4.19
C TYR A 65 -9.57 -1.46 -2.91
N GLN A 66 -9.64 -2.37 -1.94
CA GLN A 66 -10.30 -2.12 -0.67
C GLN A 66 -9.40 -1.34 0.28
N PRO A 67 -9.99 -0.52 1.20
CA PRO A 67 -9.21 0.10 2.26
C PRO A 67 -8.52 -0.95 3.12
N VAL A 68 -7.30 -0.66 3.58
CA VAL A 68 -6.53 -1.55 4.46
C VAL A 68 -6.11 -0.80 5.72
N GLY A 69 -5.99 -1.53 6.81
CA GLY A 69 -5.53 -1.01 8.10
C GLY A 69 -6.62 -0.70 9.08
#